data_272b44d20c43f2fdc829376bd66225c7
#
_entry.id   272b44d20c43f2fdc829376bd66225c7
#
_cell.length_a   1.000
_cell.length_b   1.000
_cell.length_c   1.000
_cell.angle_alpha   90.00
_cell.angle_beta   90.00
_cell.angle_gamma   90.00
#
_symmetry.space_group_name_H-M   'P 1'
#
loop_
_entity.id
_entity.type
_entity.pdbx_description
1 polymer ?
#
loop_
_entity_poly.entity_id
_entity_poly.type
_entity_poly.pdbx_seq_one_letter_code
_entity_poly.pdbx_strand_id
1 'polypeptide(L)'
;MADYNSSICCIFNIGTHYRNPIYSKMSSELPCDFYFGDRLLTPIKKMDYTQLNHFRSELHNKYLFSQFYWQSKSVRLVFKPYTYYVLDGEPYCLSSWVILFWAKLLNKKTVAWTHGWYGRESIVKKVIKKLFYSLFSELMVYGEYAISLMSKEGFDKSKMVCIANSLDYDNQLKVRSKLSPSSIYSTHFSN
;
A
#
# COMPACT_ATOMS: atom_id res chain seq x y z
N MET A 1 16.97 -11.15 23.83
CA MET A 1 16.19 -10.76 22.64
C MET A 1 16.94 -9.61 22.03
N ALA A 2 17.45 -9.75 20.80
CA ALA A 2 18.12 -8.65 20.13
C ALA A 2 17.10 -7.52 19.95
N ASP A 3 17.43 -6.31 20.42
CA ASP A 3 16.67 -5.09 20.16
C ASP A 3 16.72 -4.83 18.64
N TYR A 4 15.75 -5.39 17.93
CA TYR A 4 15.58 -5.16 16.52
C TYR A 4 14.98 -3.75 16.36
N ASN A 5 15.86 -2.78 16.19
CA ASN A 5 15.47 -1.39 16.05
C ASN A 5 14.88 -1.20 14.64
N SER A 6 13.56 -1.41 14.52
CA SER A 6 12.85 -1.23 13.25
C SER A 6 13.02 0.20 12.76
N SER A 7 13.56 0.37 11.54
CA SER A 7 13.73 1.68 10.90
C SER A 7 12.57 2.09 10.00
N ILE A 8 11.70 1.14 9.65
CA ILE A 8 10.58 1.31 8.71
C ILE A 8 9.25 1.13 9.44
N CYS A 9 8.34 2.09 9.29
CA CYS A 9 6.97 2.03 9.78
C CYS A 9 6.01 1.87 8.62
N CYS A 10 5.35 0.72 8.52
CA CYS A 10 4.33 0.45 7.52
C CYS A 10 2.94 0.71 8.09
N ILE A 11 2.21 1.65 7.52
CA ILE A 11 0.87 2.05 7.95
C ILE A 11 -0.10 1.83 6.79
N PHE A 12 -0.91 0.80 6.87
CA PHE A 12 -1.83 0.42 5.80
C PHE A 12 -3.29 0.49 6.26
N ASN A 13 -4.19 0.70 5.31
CA ASN A 13 -5.63 0.81 5.56
C ASN A 13 -6.23 -0.52 6.07
N ILE A 14 -5.68 -1.66 5.65
CA ILE A 14 -6.02 -3.01 6.14
C ILE A 14 -4.93 -4.00 5.74
N GLY A 15 -4.68 -5.01 6.57
CA GLY A 15 -3.85 -6.15 6.20
C GLY A 15 -4.68 -7.18 5.43
N THR A 16 -4.58 -7.18 4.10
CA THR A 16 -5.39 -8.08 3.27
C THR A 16 -4.78 -9.47 3.17
N HIS A 17 -5.62 -10.51 3.21
CA HIS A 17 -5.18 -11.91 3.16
C HIS A 17 -4.36 -12.25 1.91
N TYR A 18 -4.70 -11.67 0.75
CA TYR A 18 -4.02 -11.94 -0.52
C TYR A 18 -2.62 -11.29 -0.62
N ARG A 19 -2.29 -10.35 0.27
CA ARG A 19 -0.94 -9.76 0.38
C ARG A 19 -0.11 -10.37 1.50
N ASN A 20 -0.63 -11.36 2.21
CA ASN A 20 0.10 -12.03 3.28
C ASN A 20 1.52 -12.46 2.87
N PRO A 21 1.77 -13.11 1.70
CA PRO A 21 3.11 -13.52 1.32
C PRO A 21 4.09 -12.35 1.20
N ILE A 22 3.62 -11.20 0.67
CA ILE A 22 4.44 -10.00 0.53
C ILE A 22 4.78 -9.39 1.90
N TYR A 23 3.77 -9.24 2.77
CA TYR A 23 4.00 -8.69 4.10
C TYR A 23 4.88 -9.62 4.95
N SER A 24 4.70 -10.93 4.85
CA SER A 24 5.54 -11.91 5.55
C SER A 24 6.98 -11.83 5.08
N LYS A 25 7.22 -11.72 3.77
CA LYS A 25 8.55 -11.54 3.20
C LYS A 25 9.18 -10.22 3.66
N MET A 26 8.46 -9.12 3.60
CA MET A 26 8.93 -7.84 4.13
C MET A 26 9.28 -7.93 5.63
N SER A 27 8.43 -8.61 6.41
CA SER A 27 8.66 -8.80 7.85
C SER A 27 9.89 -9.63 8.17
N SER A 28 10.28 -10.56 7.29
CA SER A 28 11.47 -11.41 7.48
C SER A 28 12.76 -10.78 6.97
N GLU A 29 12.69 -9.94 5.95
CA GLU A 29 13.88 -9.41 5.25
C GLU A 29 14.18 -7.95 5.57
N LEU A 30 13.18 -7.18 6.06
CA LEU A 30 13.32 -5.75 6.31
C LEU A 30 13.04 -5.40 7.77
N PRO A 31 13.73 -4.39 8.32
CA PRO A 31 13.50 -3.91 9.68
C PRO A 31 12.22 -3.05 9.75
N CYS A 32 11.07 -3.65 9.47
CA CYS A 32 9.79 -2.93 9.36
C CYS A 32 8.76 -3.40 10.38
N ASP A 33 8.05 -2.44 10.96
CA ASP A 33 6.91 -2.64 11.84
C ASP A 33 5.61 -2.38 11.09
N PHE A 34 4.60 -3.24 11.30
CA PHE A 34 3.31 -3.16 10.61
C PHE A 34 2.20 -2.67 11.53
N TYR A 35 1.47 -1.68 11.02
CA TYR A 35 0.23 -1.15 11.59
C TYR A 35 -0.85 -1.21 10.52
N PHE A 36 -1.94 -1.92 10.78
CA PHE A 36 -3.04 -2.07 9.84
C PHE A 36 -4.32 -1.45 10.39
N GLY A 37 -5.15 -0.89 9.51
CA GLY A 37 -6.50 -0.53 9.88
C GLY A 37 -7.35 -1.75 10.19
N ASP A 38 -8.38 -1.56 11.02
CA ASP A 38 -9.23 -2.63 11.51
C ASP A 38 -10.35 -3.00 10.52
N ARG A 39 -10.75 -2.09 9.63
CA ARG A 39 -11.87 -2.29 8.69
C ARG A 39 -11.80 -1.38 7.49
N LEU A 40 -12.47 -1.80 6.39
CA LEU A 40 -12.80 -0.98 5.22
C LEU A 40 -14.31 -0.99 4.99
N LEU A 41 -14.82 -0.07 4.16
CA LEU A 41 -16.22 -0.09 3.70
C LEU A 41 -16.49 -1.31 2.81
N THR A 42 -15.50 -1.71 2.02
CA THR A 42 -15.58 -2.92 1.20
C THR A 42 -15.24 -4.14 2.06
N PRO A 43 -16.03 -5.22 1.99
CA PRO A 43 -15.77 -6.44 2.74
C PRO A 43 -14.54 -7.16 2.17
N ILE A 44 -13.39 -6.93 2.77
CA ILE A 44 -12.13 -7.59 2.42
C ILE A 44 -11.71 -8.46 3.61
N LYS A 45 -11.39 -9.75 3.33
CA LYS A 45 -10.89 -10.66 4.35
C LYS A 45 -9.51 -10.20 4.83
N LYS A 46 -9.38 -10.05 6.15
CA LYS A 46 -8.08 -9.76 6.77
C LYS A 46 -7.18 -10.98 6.76
N MET A 47 -5.88 -10.73 6.74
CA MET A 47 -4.88 -11.77 6.96
C MET A 47 -4.82 -12.17 8.45
N ASP A 48 -4.21 -13.29 8.72
CA ASP A 48 -3.85 -13.69 10.07
C ASP A 48 -2.53 -13.00 10.46
N TYR A 49 -2.60 -12.05 11.38
CA TYR A 49 -1.44 -11.26 11.81
C TYR A 49 -0.43 -12.05 12.65
N THR A 50 -0.79 -13.25 13.15
CA THR A 50 0.15 -14.12 13.88
C THR A 50 1.31 -14.57 13.01
N GLN A 51 1.15 -14.52 11.68
CA GLN A 51 2.18 -14.85 10.69
C GLN A 51 3.21 -13.73 10.47
N LEU A 52 3.01 -12.55 11.06
CA LEU A 52 3.92 -11.41 10.94
C LEU A 52 4.75 -11.22 12.20
N ASN A 53 6.06 -11.37 12.09
CA ASN A 53 6.98 -11.20 13.22
C ASN A 53 6.94 -9.79 13.83
N HIS A 54 6.62 -8.79 13.02
CA HIS A 54 6.67 -7.37 13.38
C HIS A 54 5.30 -6.68 13.28
N PHE A 55 4.21 -7.43 13.44
CA PHE A 55 2.89 -6.83 13.64
C PHE A 55 2.84 -6.11 14.99
N ARG A 56 2.45 -4.84 15.00
CA ARG A 56 2.42 -4.01 16.20
C ARG A 56 1.01 -3.79 16.74
N SER A 57 0.08 -3.38 15.90
CA SER A 57 -1.31 -3.22 16.30
C SER A 57 -2.25 -2.94 15.12
N GLU A 58 -3.54 -3.20 15.34
CA GLU A 58 -4.58 -2.61 14.52
C GLU A 58 -4.86 -1.17 14.95
N LEU A 59 -5.22 -0.35 13.96
CA LEU A 59 -5.59 1.05 14.10
C LEU A 59 -7.06 1.19 13.70
N HIS A 60 -7.85 1.86 14.51
CA HIS A 60 -9.28 2.02 14.23
C HIS A 60 -9.51 3.02 13.08
N ASN A 61 -10.12 2.57 11.98
CA ASN A 61 -10.52 3.40 10.84
C ASN A 61 -11.90 4.00 11.11
N LYS A 62 -11.94 5.25 11.56
CA LYS A 62 -13.16 6.01 11.82
C LYS A 62 -13.60 6.70 10.53
N TYR A 63 -14.66 6.20 9.88
CA TYR A 63 -15.27 6.87 8.73
C TYR A 63 -16.02 8.11 9.16
N LEU A 64 -15.80 9.21 8.46
CA LEU A 64 -16.37 10.53 8.77
C LEU A 64 -17.55 10.83 7.84
N PHE A 65 -17.30 10.77 6.52
CA PHE A 65 -18.32 10.92 5.48
C PHE A 65 -17.87 10.23 4.20
N SER A 66 -18.79 9.56 3.50
CA SER A 66 -18.49 8.81 2.28
C SER A 66 -17.27 7.88 2.47
N GLN A 67 -16.26 8.00 1.63
CA GLN A 67 -15.02 7.22 1.67
C GLN A 67 -13.91 7.84 2.54
N PHE A 68 -14.13 9.04 3.10
CA PHE A 68 -13.13 9.70 3.93
C PHE A 68 -13.11 9.13 5.34
N TYR A 69 -11.92 8.83 5.82
CA TYR A 69 -11.73 8.27 7.15
C TYR A 69 -10.48 8.81 7.83
N TRP A 70 -10.48 8.66 9.14
CA TRP A 70 -9.37 8.95 10.03
C TRP A 70 -8.89 7.67 10.67
N GLN A 71 -7.62 7.34 10.52
CA GLN A 71 -7.01 6.19 11.17
C GLN A 71 -6.49 6.60 12.55
N SER A 72 -7.19 6.18 13.58
CA SER A 72 -6.92 6.58 14.97
C SER A 72 -5.53 6.14 15.42
N LYS A 73 -4.84 7.02 16.14
CA LYS A 73 -3.48 6.82 16.67
C LYS A 73 -2.37 6.78 15.61
N SER A 74 -2.66 6.70 14.30
CA SER A 74 -1.64 6.63 13.24
C SER A 74 -0.71 7.85 13.23
N VAL A 75 -1.25 9.05 13.45
CA VAL A 75 -0.45 10.29 13.47
C VAL A 75 0.64 10.27 14.56
N ARG A 76 0.39 9.60 15.70
CA ARG A 76 1.40 9.50 16.76
C ARG A 76 2.64 8.71 16.34
N LEU A 77 2.51 7.86 15.34
CA LEU A 77 3.61 7.04 14.84
C LEU A 77 4.71 7.89 14.20
N VAL A 78 4.37 9.06 13.63
CA VAL A 78 5.37 9.94 12.99
C VAL A 78 6.41 10.49 13.98
N PHE A 79 6.07 10.52 15.28
CA PHE A 79 6.98 10.96 16.34
C PHE A 79 7.82 9.83 16.94
N LYS A 80 7.61 8.57 16.50
CA LYS A 80 8.47 7.44 16.87
C LYS A 80 9.80 7.47 16.10
N PRO A 81 10.85 6.74 16.57
CA PRO A 81 12.17 6.79 15.98
C PRO A 81 12.33 6.01 14.67
N TYR A 82 11.27 5.95 13.85
CA TYR A 82 11.38 5.42 12.49
C TYR A 82 11.97 6.47 11.55
N THR A 83 12.77 6.02 10.59
CA THR A 83 13.35 6.85 9.53
C THR A 83 12.47 6.88 8.30
N TYR A 84 11.86 5.73 7.96
CA TYR A 84 11.03 5.54 6.77
C TYR A 84 9.59 5.22 7.14
N TYR A 85 8.66 5.77 6.37
CA TYR A 85 7.23 5.53 6.51
C TYR A 85 6.66 5.05 5.19
N VAL A 86 6.12 3.85 5.14
CA VAL A 86 5.38 3.32 4.00
C VAL A 86 3.89 3.45 4.30
N LEU A 87 3.17 4.18 3.46
CA LEU A 87 1.74 4.41 3.63
C LEU A 87 0.96 3.97 2.38
N ASP A 88 -0.29 3.56 2.57
CA ASP A 88 -1.20 3.48 1.43
C ASP A 88 -1.30 4.85 0.75
N GLY A 89 -1.07 4.86 -0.55
CA GLY A 89 -1.20 6.05 -1.39
C GLY A 89 -2.65 6.41 -1.67
N GLU A 90 -3.46 6.51 -0.60
CA GLU A 90 -4.90 6.77 -0.69
C GLU A 90 -5.24 8.13 -0.06
N PRO A 91 -5.62 9.13 -0.87
CA PRO A 91 -5.87 10.49 -0.39
C PRO A 91 -7.11 10.62 0.52
N TYR A 92 -7.93 9.58 0.61
CA TYR A 92 -9.14 9.57 1.44
C TYR A 92 -8.86 9.30 2.94
N CYS A 93 -7.66 8.80 3.27
CA CYS A 93 -7.19 8.70 4.64
C CYS A 93 -6.67 10.06 5.12
N LEU A 94 -7.50 10.82 5.83
CA LEU A 94 -7.15 12.19 6.26
C LEU A 94 -5.97 12.21 7.23
N SER A 95 -5.81 11.21 8.08
CA SER A 95 -4.65 11.11 8.97
C SER A 95 -3.34 10.95 8.21
N SER A 96 -3.34 10.39 7.00
CA SER A 96 -2.14 10.28 6.17
C SER A 96 -1.61 11.65 5.73
N TRP A 97 -2.49 12.61 5.45
CA TRP A 97 -2.07 14.00 5.16
C TRP A 97 -1.32 14.64 6.33
N VAL A 98 -1.82 14.40 7.53
CA VAL A 98 -1.19 14.93 8.77
C VAL A 98 0.15 14.24 9.03
N ILE A 99 0.23 12.92 8.80
CA ILE A 99 1.49 12.17 8.89
C ILE A 99 2.51 12.73 7.90
N LEU A 100 2.12 12.93 6.64
CA LEU A 100 3.02 13.45 5.59
C LEU A 100 3.52 14.86 5.91
N PHE A 101 2.64 15.73 6.42
CA PHE A 101 3.03 17.07 6.87
C PHE A 101 4.09 17.01 7.96
N TRP A 102 3.86 16.25 9.03
CA TRP A 102 4.82 16.11 10.12
C TRP A 102 6.09 15.38 9.70
N ALA A 103 5.99 14.34 8.86
CA ALA A 103 7.15 13.63 8.34
C ALA A 103 8.09 14.57 7.59
N LYS A 104 7.53 15.48 6.77
CA LYS A 104 8.31 16.50 6.06
C LYS A 104 9.02 17.46 7.02
N LEU A 105 8.33 17.94 8.05
CA LEU A 105 8.93 18.83 9.07
C LEU A 105 10.01 18.14 9.89
N LEU A 106 9.85 16.83 10.15
CA LEU A 106 10.79 16.02 10.91
C LEU A 106 11.90 15.38 10.05
N ASN A 107 11.97 15.77 8.76
CA ASN A 107 12.92 15.24 7.77
C ASN A 107 12.91 13.70 7.65
N LYS A 108 11.72 13.08 7.77
CA LYS A 108 11.51 11.65 7.62
C LYS A 108 11.17 11.31 6.19
N LYS A 109 11.60 10.14 5.72
CA LYS A 109 11.32 9.66 4.36
C LYS A 109 9.97 8.97 4.30
N THR A 110 9.18 9.30 3.29
CA THR A 110 7.83 8.74 3.11
C THR A 110 7.69 8.11 1.74
N VAL A 111 7.11 6.92 1.69
CA VAL A 111 6.90 6.14 0.46
C VAL A 111 5.42 5.83 0.35
N ALA A 112 4.81 6.17 -0.77
CA ALA A 112 3.44 5.74 -1.07
C ALA A 112 3.46 4.36 -1.72
N TRP A 113 2.61 3.45 -1.24
CA TRP A 113 2.29 2.21 -1.93
C TRP A 113 0.94 2.36 -2.62
N THR A 114 0.91 2.47 -3.95
CA THR A 114 -0.27 2.96 -4.66
C THR A 114 -0.47 2.37 -6.04
N HIS A 115 -1.73 2.38 -6.49
CA HIS A 115 -2.08 2.19 -7.90
C HIS A 115 -1.66 3.38 -8.78
N GLY A 116 -1.42 4.56 -8.19
CA GLY A 116 -1.09 5.78 -8.92
C GLY A 116 -2.26 6.34 -9.72
N TRP A 117 -2.02 6.60 -10.99
CA TRP A 117 -2.97 7.25 -11.90
C TRP A 117 -3.66 6.25 -12.81
N TYR A 118 -4.98 6.42 -13.01
CA TYR A 118 -5.78 5.56 -13.91
C TYR A 118 -6.06 6.21 -15.27
N GLY A 119 -5.83 7.53 -15.41
CA GLY A 119 -6.08 8.28 -16.64
C GLY A 119 -7.53 8.75 -16.84
N ARG A 120 -8.43 8.41 -15.91
CA ARG A 120 -9.87 8.77 -15.97
C ARG A 120 -10.32 9.63 -14.79
N GLU A 121 -9.38 10.25 -14.09
CA GLU A 121 -9.66 11.11 -12.96
C GLU A 121 -10.35 12.40 -13.41
N SER A 122 -11.41 12.82 -12.67
CA SER A 122 -11.95 14.16 -12.81
C SER A 122 -10.91 15.21 -12.37
N ILE A 123 -11.06 16.46 -12.85
CA ILE A 123 -10.13 17.56 -12.55
C ILE A 123 -9.88 17.70 -11.05
N VAL A 124 -10.94 17.68 -10.24
CA VAL A 124 -10.85 17.79 -8.79
C VAL A 124 -10.03 16.63 -8.18
N LYS A 125 -10.31 15.39 -8.62
CA LYS A 125 -9.54 14.21 -8.16
C LYS A 125 -8.07 14.30 -8.59
N LYS A 126 -7.79 14.81 -9.79
CA LYS A 126 -6.41 15.03 -10.25
C LYS A 126 -5.66 15.99 -9.34
N VAL A 127 -6.27 17.14 -9.01
CA VAL A 127 -5.64 18.14 -8.13
C VAL A 127 -5.37 17.56 -6.74
N ILE A 128 -6.37 16.89 -6.14
CA ILE A 128 -6.23 16.27 -4.82
C ILE A 128 -5.12 15.20 -4.81
N LYS A 129 -5.13 14.29 -5.78
CA LYS A 129 -4.11 13.25 -5.91
C LYS A 129 -2.73 13.85 -6.15
N LYS A 130 -2.62 14.87 -7.02
CA LYS A 130 -1.35 15.52 -7.31
C LYS A 130 -0.77 16.16 -6.07
N LEU A 131 -1.58 16.89 -5.31
CA LEU A 131 -1.16 17.49 -4.05
C LEU A 131 -0.75 16.41 -3.05
N PHE A 132 -1.54 15.34 -2.91
CA PHE A 132 -1.26 14.26 -1.97
C PHE A 132 0.05 13.54 -2.28
N TYR A 133 0.25 13.12 -3.53
CA TYR A 133 1.46 12.40 -3.93
C TYR A 133 2.72 13.26 -3.91
N SER A 134 2.59 14.59 -4.11
CA SER A 134 3.74 15.50 -4.01
C SER A 134 4.31 15.64 -2.59
N LEU A 135 3.56 15.21 -1.58
CA LEU A 135 4.02 15.19 -0.19
C LEU A 135 4.94 14.02 0.12
N PHE A 136 4.90 12.95 -0.68
CA PHE A 136 5.77 11.79 -0.50
C PHE A 136 7.18 12.04 -1.04
N SER A 137 8.15 11.38 -0.43
CA SER A 137 9.53 11.35 -0.93
C SER A 137 9.63 10.52 -2.20
N GLU A 138 8.97 9.35 -2.20
CA GLU A 138 8.98 8.36 -3.29
C GLU A 138 7.62 7.66 -3.42
N LEU A 139 7.38 7.04 -4.57
CA LEU A 139 6.14 6.34 -4.89
C LEU A 139 6.44 4.94 -5.43
N MET A 140 5.93 3.92 -4.78
CA MET A 140 5.86 2.54 -5.28
C MET A 140 4.54 2.37 -6.04
N VAL A 141 4.63 2.17 -7.34
CA VAL A 141 3.48 2.12 -8.25
C VAL A 141 3.35 0.73 -8.85
N TYR A 142 2.13 0.23 -9.02
CA TYR A 142 1.91 -1.13 -9.49
C TYR A 142 2.20 -1.36 -10.98
N GLY A 143 2.37 -0.35 -11.80
CA GLY A 143 2.61 -0.57 -13.22
C GLY A 143 3.25 0.60 -13.95
N GLU A 144 4.04 0.28 -14.95
CA GLU A 144 4.73 1.24 -15.83
C GLU A 144 3.76 2.19 -16.54
N TYR A 145 2.55 1.71 -16.86
CA TYR A 145 1.52 2.55 -17.46
C TYR A 145 1.11 3.69 -16.52
N ALA A 146 0.90 3.41 -15.24
CA ALA A 146 0.58 4.44 -14.26
C ALA A 146 1.73 5.44 -14.09
N ILE A 147 2.99 4.97 -14.08
CA ILE A 147 4.18 5.83 -14.07
C ILE A 147 4.21 6.75 -15.30
N SER A 148 3.94 6.20 -16.49
CA SER A 148 3.85 6.98 -17.73
C SER A 148 2.79 8.08 -17.65
N LEU A 149 1.58 7.75 -17.15
CA LEU A 149 0.51 8.73 -16.96
C LEU A 149 0.89 9.81 -15.96
N MET A 150 1.46 9.41 -14.81
CA MET A 150 1.90 10.35 -13.77
C MET A 150 3.00 11.28 -14.28
N SER A 151 3.96 10.78 -15.06
CA SER A 151 5.01 11.60 -15.67
C SER A 151 4.43 12.64 -16.63
N LYS A 152 3.40 12.31 -17.41
CA LYS A 152 2.68 13.27 -18.27
C LYS A 152 1.96 14.36 -17.48
N GLU A 153 1.54 14.06 -16.25
CA GLU A 153 0.93 15.03 -15.33
C GLU A 153 1.99 15.84 -14.53
N GLY A 154 3.28 15.64 -14.82
CA GLY A 154 4.39 16.41 -14.24
C GLY A 154 4.98 15.83 -12.96
N PHE A 155 4.77 14.56 -12.66
CA PHE A 155 5.49 13.88 -11.58
C PHE A 155 6.91 13.52 -12.02
N ASP A 156 7.84 13.64 -11.10
CA ASP A 156 9.23 13.25 -11.32
C ASP A 156 9.36 11.72 -11.41
N LYS A 157 9.72 11.22 -12.59
CA LYS A 157 9.88 9.79 -12.82
C LYS A 157 10.96 9.15 -11.94
N SER A 158 11.99 9.92 -11.55
CA SER A 158 13.07 9.38 -10.69
C SER A 158 12.61 9.03 -9.27
N LYS A 159 11.45 9.55 -8.85
CA LYS A 159 10.82 9.27 -7.55
C LYS A 159 9.79 8.14 -7.61
N MET A 160 9.63 7.50 -8.76
CA MET A 160 8.63 6.45 -8.97
C MET A 160 9.32 5.13 -9.30
N VAL A 161 8.90 4.07 -8.61
CA VAL A 161 9.39 2.71 -8.85
C VAL A 161 8.21 1.80 -9.15
N CYS A 162 8.30 1.03 -10.25
CA CYS A 162 7.32 0.00 -10.55
C CYS A 162 7.61 -1.24 -9.70
N ILE A 163 6.67 -1.58 -8.80
CA ILE A 163 6.79 -2.76 -7.94
C ILE A 163 5.95 -3.96 -8.43
N ALA A 164 5.23 -3.81 -9.53
CA ALA A 164 4.19 -4.70 -10.00
C ALA A 164 3.07 -4.94 -8.94
N ASN A 165 1.95 -5.51 -9.34
CA ASN A 165 0.91 -5.92 -8.40
C ASN A 165 1.08 -7.41 -8.09
N SER A 166 2.23 -7.77 -7.52
CA SER A 166 2.50 -9.15 -7.13
C SER A 166 1.66 -9.50 -5.89
N LEU A 167 1.05 -10.68 -5.94
CA LEU A 167 0.27 -11.24 -4.84
C LEU A 167 0.98 -12.50 -4.34
N ASP A 168 0.29 -13.63 -4.35
CA ASP A 168 0.85 -14.93 -3.98
C ASP A 168 1.35 -15.68 -5.24
N TYR A 169 2.50 -15.24 -5.76
CA TYR A 169 3.05 -15.77 -7.02
C TYR A 169 3.37 -17.27 -6.94
N ASP A 170 3.97 -17.71 -5.85
CA ASP A 170 4.38 -19.11 -5.68
C ASP A 170 3.16 -20.05 -5.64
N ASN A 171 2.09 -19.63 -4.97
CA ASN A 171 0.85 -20.38 -4.94
C ASN A 171 0.14 -20.36 -6.30
N GLN A 172 0.15 -19.21 -6.98
CA GLN A 172 -0.39 -19.12 -8.34
C GLN A 172 0.34 -20.06 -9.30
N LEU A 173 1.67 -20.16 -9.24
CA LEU A 173 2.44 -21.12 -10.04
C LEU A 173 2.06 -22.57 -9.72
N LYS A 174 1.94 -22.93 -8.44
CA LYS A 174 1.51 -24.28 -8.01
C LYS A 174 0.11 -24.62 -8.50
N VAL A 175 -0.82 -23.66 -8.47
CA VAL A 175 -2.17 -23.87 -9.00
C VAL A 175 -2.12 -24.01 -10.53
N ARG A 176 -1.43 -23.13 -11.23
CA ARG A 176 -1.31 -23.17 -12.70
C ARG A 176 -0.69 -24.48 -13.19
N SER A 177 0.33 -25.01 -12.52
CA SER A 177 0.98 -26.27 -12.90
C SER A 177 0.05 -27.49 -12.79
N LYS A 178 -1.04 -27.38 -12.00
CA LYS A 178 -2.05 -28.44 -11.84
C LYS A 178 -3.27 -28.26 -12.76
N LEU A 179 -3.39 -27.11 -13.43
CA LEU A 179 -4.50 -26.84 -14.34
C LEU A 179 -4.23 -27.51 -15.69
N SER A 180 -5.18 -28.34 -16.14
CA SER A 180 -5.30 -28.76 -17.54
C SER A 180 -6.38 -27.91 -18.23
N PRO A 181 -6.27 -27.68 -19.53
CA PRO A 181 -7.32 -27.03 -20.31
C PRO A 181 -8.65 -27.77 -20.10
N SER A 182 -9.72 -27.06 -19.76
CA SER A 182 -11.03 -27.72 -19.66
C SER A 182 -11.48 -28.13 -21.05
N SER A 183 -12.12 -29.30 -21.17
CA SER A 183 -12.69 -29.77 -22.45
C SER A 183 -13.73 -28.77 -23.00
N ILE A 184 -14.44 -28.06 -22.13
CA ILE A 184 -15.40 -27.01 -22.50
C ILE A 184 -14.69 -25.83 -23.18
N TYR A 185 -13.52 -25.42 -22.68
CA TYR A 185 -12.74 -24.33 -23.29
C TYR A 185 -12.24 -24.72 -24.69
N SER A 186 -11.62 -25.90 -24.83
CA SER A 186 -11.15 -26.40 -26.11
C SER A 186 -12.29 -26.60 -27.13
N THR A 187 -13.49 -26.99 -26.68
CA THR A 187 -14.67 -27.14 -27.58
C THR A 187 -15.22 -25.79 -28.08
N HIS A 188 -15.13 -24.73 -27.27
CA HIS A 188 -15.68 -23.42 -27.64
C HIS A 188 -14.70 -22.48 -28.33
N PHE A 189 -13.40 -22.67 -28.15
CA PHE A 189 -12.35 -21.77 -28.64
C PHE A 189 -11.31 -22.42 -29.55
N SER A 190 -11.54 -23.65 -29.99
CA SER A 190 -10.70 -24.34 -30.97
C SER A 190 -11.16 -24.02 -32.42
N ASN A 191 -11.02 -22.74 -32.81
CA ASN A 191 -11.08 -22.27 -34.17
C ASN A 191 -9.82 -21.47 -34.48
#